data_8d581307d78c0c61468ea72b356f27e2
#
_entry.id   8d581307d78c0c61468ea72b356f27e2
#
_cell.length_a   1.000
_cell.length_b   1.000
_cell.length_c   1.000
_cell.angle_alpha   90.00
_cell.angle_beta   90.00
_cell.angle_gamma   90.00
#
_symmetry.space_group_name_H-M   'P 1'
#
loop_
_entity.id
_entity.type
_entity.pdbx_description
1 polymer ?
#
loop_
_entity_poly.entity_id
_entity_poly.type
_entity_poly.pdbx_seq_one_letter_code
_entity_poly.pdbx_strand_id
1 'polypeptide(L)'
;MASALIWAFLLTVIAFGIFIIWSAALGAGWEPTSRKKVKKMLEMSRAGPLDVVYDLGSGDGRIVVEAARTYHAKAVGVEADPIRVLFSRLAISILHLKGQAKIIWGNFFHSDLSEATIVTLFLSQGTNRKLESKLMAELKPGTRVVTYEWTFDGWTPAARDLEEHLSLYVMHGAMGPA
;
A
#
# COMPACT_ATOMS: atom_id res chain seq x y z
N MET A 1 35.71 27.04 -9.05
CA MET A 1 35.21 25.68 -9.33
C MET A 1 35.15 24.80 -8.06
N ALA A 2 36.23 24.72 -7.25
CA ALA A 2 36.21 23.90 -6.02
C ALA A 2 35.12 24.29 -5.00
N SER A 3 34.88 25.60 -4.79
CA SER A 3 33.83 26.07 -3.87
C SER A 3 32.41 25.67 -4.32
N ALA A 4 32.10 25.71 -5.61
CA ALA A 4 30.79 25.29 -6.13
C ALA A 4 30.55 23.80 -5.94
N LEU A 5 31.56 22.95 -6.08
CA LEU A 5 31.48 21.51 -5.82
C LEU A 5 31.27 21.22 -4.33
N ILE A 6 31.89 21.95 -3.43
CA ILE A 6 31.70 21.82 -1.98
C ILE A 6 30.25 22.19 -1.60
N TRP A 7 29.72 23.31 -2.11
CA TRP A 7 28.35 23.72 -1.85
C TRP A 7 27.35 22.74 -2.42
N ALA A 8 27.57 22.22 -3.63
CA ALA A 8 26.71 21.19 -4.21
C ALA A 8 26.70 19.91 -3.37
N PHE A 9 27.85 19.47 -2.87
CA PHE A 9 27.96 18.32 -1.97
C PHE A 9 27.22 18.55 -0.65
N LEU A 10 27.43 19.70 -0.01
CA LEU A 10 26.75 20.05 1.24
C LEU A 10 25.23 20.11 1.08
N LEU A 11 24.73 20.72 0.00
CA LEU A 11 23.30 20.76 -0.30
C LEU A 11 22.73 19.36 -0.53
N THR A 12 23.47 18.47 -1.19
CA THR A 12 23.07 17.08 -1.38
C THR A 12 22.96 16.33 -0.05
N VAL A 13 23.95 16.50 0.83
CA VAL A 13 23.96 15.88 2.18
C VAL A 13 22.80 16.40 3.03
N ILE A 14 22.55 17.71 2.99
CA ILE A 14 21.43 18.32 3.73
C ILE A 14 20.09 17.82 3.18
N ALA A 15 19.91 17.80 1.86
CA ALA A 15 18.68 17.29 1.23
C ALA A 15 18.44 15.82 1.56
N PHE A 16 19.49 14.99 1.58
CA PHE A 16 19.43 13.59 1.97
C PHE A 16 19.09 13.43 3.46
N GLY A 17 19.67 14.26 4.34
CA GLY A 17 19.32 14.28 5.77
C GLY A 17 17.86 14.66 6.01
N ILE A 18 17.36 15.69 5.33
CA ILE A 18 15.95 16.10 5.38
C ILE A 18 15.05 14.97 4.88
N PHE A 19 15.44 14.29 3.80
CA PHE A 19 14.69 13.15 3.26
C PHE A 19 14.58 11.99 4.25
N ILE A 20 15.67 11.65 4.97
CA ILE A 20 15.64 10.59 6.00
C ILE A 20 14.70 10.98 7.16
N ILE A 21 14.83 12.22 7.66
CA ILE A 21 13.99 12.73 8.75
C ILE A 21 12.52 12.77 8.33
N TRP A 22 12.24 13.21 7.12
CA TRP A 22 10.90 13.25 6.54
C TRP A 22 10.28 11.85 6.43
N SER A 23 11.02 10.89 5.91
CA SER A 23 10.57 9.50 5.81
C SER A 23 10.27 8.87 7.18
N ALA A 24 11.09 9.19 8.19
CA ALA A 24 10.87 8.74 9.57
C ALA A 24 9.65 9.44 10.22
N ALA A 25 9.45 10.73 9.98
CA ALA A 25 8.34 11.51 10.52
C ALA A 25 6.96 11.10 9.95
N LEU A 26 6.91 10.57 8.72
CA LEU A 26 5.69 10.01 8.13
C LEU A 26 5.28 8.66 8.76
N GLY A 27 6.00 8.18 9.77
CA GLY A 27 5.62 7.03 10.60
C GLY A 27 5.70 5.66 9.90
N ALA A 28 6.23 5.62 8.70
CA ALA A 28 6.48 4.40 7.96
C ALA A 28 7.99 4.21 7.82
N GLY A 29 8.59 3.47 8.72
CA GLY A 29 9.87 2.83 8.42
C GLY A 29 9.70 2.13 7.07
N TRP A 30 10.47 2.53 6.06
CA TRP A 30 10.37 1.90 4.75
C TRP A 30 10.93 0.48 4.83
N GLU A 31 10.04 -0.47 4.95
CA GLU A 31 10.34 -1.89 4.84
C GLU A 31 9.62 -2.45 3.61
N PRO A 32 10.35 -2.64 2.51
CA PRO A 32 9.75 -3.08 1.27
C PRO A 32 9.30 -4.53 1.35
N THR A 33 8.03 -4.79 1.16
CA THR A 33 7.47 -6.15 1.06
C THR A 33 8.20 -6.95 -0.03
N SER A 34 8.71 -8.14 0.26
CA SER A 34 9.38 -8.97 -0.73
C SER A 34 8.44 -9.35 -1.89
N ARG A 35 8.97 -9.58 -3.09
CA ARG A 35 8.16 -10.00 -4.25
C ARG A 35 7.39 -11.30 -4.01
N LYS A 36 7.99 -12.24 -3.27
CA LYS A 36 7.32 -13.49 -2.86
C LYS A 36 6.07 -13.18 -2.05
N LYS A 37 6.19 -12.28 -1.08
CA LYS A 37 5.11 -11.88 -0.19
C LYS A 37 4.00 -11.11 -0.91
N VAL A 38 4.37 -10.19 -1.83
CA VAL A 38 3.41 -9.50 -2.70
C VAL A 38 2.53 -10.50 -3.47
N LYS A 39 3.15 -11.50 -4.11
CA LYS A 39 2.41 -12.57 -4.79
C LYS A 39 1.48 -13.31 -3.83
N LYS A 40 2.00 -13.70 -2.68
CA LYS A 40 1.23 -14.44 -1.68
C LYS A 40 0.01 -13.64 -1.18
N MET A 41 0.15 -12.32 -0.96
CA MET A 41 -0.98 -11.45 -0.59
C MET A 41 -2.06 -11.43 -1.67
N LEU A 42 -1.67 -11.29 -2.93
CA LEU A 42 -2.59 -11.26 -4.06
C LEU A 42 -3.23 -12.64 -4.33
N GLU A 43 -2.48 -13.73 -4.19
CA GLU A 43 -3.00 -15.11 -4.26
C GLU A 43 -4.00 -15.38 -3.14
N MET A 44 -3.65 -15.02 -1.89
CA MET A 44 -4.52 -15.20 -0.72
C MET A 44 -5.82 -14.44 -0.87
N SER A 45 -5.78 -13.23 -1.43
CA SER A 45 -6.98 -12.46 -1.76
C SER A 45 -7.70 -12.95 -3.02
N ARG A 46 -7.16 -13.94 -3.75
CA ARG A 46 -7.69 -14.41 -5.04
C ARG A 46 -7.89 -13.25 -6.01
N ALA A 47 -6.87 -12.37 -6.12
CA ALA A 47 -6.92 -11.25 -7.05
C ALA A 47 -7.11 -11.71 -8.50
N GLY A 48 -7.89 -10.98 -9.27
CA GLY A 48 -8.19 -11.31 -10.66
C GLY A 48 -8.68 -10.10 -11.48
N PRO A 49 -9.00 -10.30 -12.76
CA PRO A 49 -9.30 -9.22 -13.71
C PRO A 49 -10.53 -8.36 -13.38
N LEU A 50 -11.43 -8.87 -12.55
CA LEU A 50 -12.64 -8.16 -12.11
C LEU A 50 -12.43 -7.34 -10.84
N ASP A 51 -11.24 -7.44 -10.24
CA ASP A 51 -10.94 -6.79 -8.98
C ASP A 51 -10.42 -5.36 -9.15
N VAL A 52 -10.66 -4.58 -8.09
CA VAL A 52 -10.08 -3.27 -7.86
C VAL A 52 -9.26 -3.35 -6.57
N VAL A 53 -7.95 -3.46 -6.72
CA VAL A 53 -6.99 -3.58 -5.60
C VAL A 53 -6.58 -2.19 -5.13
N TYR A 54 -6.78 -1.89 -3.86
CA TYR A 54 -6.26 -0.69 -3.19
C TYR A 54 -5.10 -1.08 -2.28
N ASP A 55 -3.95 -0.44 -2.48
CA ASP A 55 -2.75 -0.62 -1.64
C ASP A 55 -2.51 0.66 -0.83
N LEU A 56 -2.72 0.58 0.49
CA LEU A 56 -2.66 1.73 1.39
C LEU A 56 -1.25 1.86 2.00
N GLY A 57 -0.55 2.94 1.64
CA GLY A 57 0.88 3.09 1.88
C GLY A 57 1.69 2.35 0.80
N SER A 58 1.36 2.61 -0.46
CA SER A 58 1.84 1.78 -1.58
C SER A 58 3.35 1.82 -1.84
N GLY A 59 4.07 2.71 -1.17
CA GLY A 59 5.53 2.79 -1.27
C GLY A 59 5.99 2.96 -2.72
N ASP A 60 6.82 2.04 -3.20
CA ASP A 60 7.32 2.04 -4.58
C ASP A 60 6.31 1.45 -5.60
N GLY A 61 5.10 1.14 -5.17
CA GLY A 61 4.03 0.66 -6.03
C GLY A 61 4.12 -0.81 -6.46
N ARG A 62 4.97 -1.62 -5.80
CA ARG A 62 5.20 -3.02 -6.21
C ARG A 62 3.95 -3.89 -6.17
N ILE A 63 3.07 -3.72 -5.17
CA ILE A 63 1.80 -4.45 -5.10
C ILE A 63 0.87 -4.00 -6.22
N VAL A 64 0.78 -2.69 -6.46
CA VAL A 64 -0.03 -2.10 -7.55
C VAL A 64 0.41 -2.60 -8.91
N VAL A 65 1.72 -2.60 -9.17
CA VAL A 65 2.30 -3.11 -10.41
C VAL A 65 2.05 -4.61 -10.58
N GLU A 66 2.26 -5.40 -9.54
CA GLU A 66 2.04 -6.85 -9.59
C GLU A 66 0.56 -7.19 -9.81
N ALA A 67 -0.36 -6.51 -9.11
CA ALA A 67 -1.80 -6.69 -9.27
C ALA A 67 -2.25 -6.41 -10.71
N ALA A 68 -1.78 -5.29 -11.28
CA ALA A 68 -2.14 -4.93 -12.66
C ALA A 68 -1.49 -5.85 -13.70
N ARG A 69 -0.18 -6.15 -13.54
CA ARG A 69 0.58 -6.88 -14.55
C ARG A 69 0.27 -8.37 -14.60
N THR A 70 0.20 -9.00 -13.43
CA THR A 70 0.12 -10.47 -13.30
C THR A 70 -1.31 -10.94 -13.13
N TYR A 71 -2.11 -10.19 -12.37
CA TYR A 71 -3.50 -10.56 -12.08
C TYR A 71 -4.52 -9.82 -12.93
N HIS A 72 -4.07 -8.88 -13.78
CA HIS A 72 -4.90 -8.07 -14.68
C HIS A 72 -6.00 -7.28 -13.93
N ALA A 73 -5.83 -7.08 -12.64
CA ALA A 73 -6.74 -6.28 -11.81
C ALA A 73 -6.55 -4.78 -12.07
N LYS A 74 -7.58 -3.99 -11.85
CA LYS A 74 -7.38 -2.55 -11.65
C LYS A 74 -6.69 -2.35 -10.31
N ALA A 75 -5.67 -1.48 -10.26
CA ALA A 75 -4.89 -1.29 -9.05
C ALA A 75 -4.67 0.20 -8.72
N VAL A 76 -4.91 0.57 -7.48
CA VAL A 76 -4.78 1.94 -6.96
C VAL A 76 -3.86 1.91 -5.75
N GLY A 77 -2.73 2.58 -5.82
CA GLY A 77 -1.88 2.83 -4.66
C GLY A 77 -2.17 4.20 -4.07
N VAL A 78 -2.18 4.30 -2.76
CA VAL A 78 -2.22 5.59 -2.06
C VAL A 78 -0.93 5.75 -1.27
N GLU A 79 -0.17 6.82 -1.56
CA GLU A 79 1.14 7.08 -0.95
C GLU A 79 1.28 8.56 -0.60
N ALA A 80 1.79 8.82 0.60
CA ALA A 80 1.98 10.18 1.10
C ALA A 80 3.33 10.79 0.69
N ASP A 81 4.36 9.96 0.48
CA ASP A 81 5.69 10.40 0.10
C ASP A 81 5.74 10.77 -1.40
N PRO A 82 5.97 12.04 -1.76
CA PRO A 82 5.94 12.49 -3.15
C PRO A 82 7.04 11.86 -4.00
N ILE A 83 8.16 11.48 -3.42
CA ILE A 83 9.28 10.85 -4.13
C ILE A 83 8.91 9.43 -4.52
N ARG A 84 8.32 8.67 -3.59
CA ARG A 84 7.81 7.31 -3.87
C ARG A 84 6.69 7.34 -4.89
N VAL A 85 5.78 8.31 -4.80
CA VAL A 85 4.73 8.53 -5.81
C VAL A 85 5.33 8.75 -7.20
N LEU A 86 6.38 9.58 -7.31
CA LEU A 86 7.06 9.84 -8.59
C LEU A 86 7.66 8.54 -9.16
N PHE A 87 8.41 7.78 -8.36
CA PHE A 87 9.02 6.52 -8.80
C PHE A 87 7.98 5.47 -9.19
N SER A 88 6.91 5.32 -8.42
CA SER A 88 5.82 4.38 -8.71
C SER A 88 5.09 4.74 -10.00
N ARG A 89 4.80 6.02 -10.22
CA ARG A 89 4.18 6.51 -11.47
C ARG A 89 5.09 6.30 -12.67
N LEU A 90 6.40 6.50 -12.51
CA LEU A 90 7.38 6.21 -13.55
C LEU A 90 7.42 4.73 -13.89
N ALA A 91 7.44 3.85 -12.90
CA ALA A 91 7.39 2.40 -13.10
C ALA A 91 6.13 1.97 -13.85
N ILE A 92 4.94 2.47 -13.45
CA ILE A 92 3.67 2.22 -14.14
C ILE A 92 3.73 2.69 -15.60
N SER A 93 4.36 3.83 -15.86
CA SER A 93 4.51 4.37 -17.23
C SER A 93 5.43 3.51 -18.09
N ILE A 94 6.61 3.13 -17.57
CA ILE A 94 7.60 2.29 -18.27
C ILE A 94 7.01 0.91 -18.58
N LEU A 95 6.21 0.36 -17.68
CA LEU A 95 5.56 -0.95 -17.85
C LEU A 95 4.26 -0.89 -18.65
N HIS A 96 3.88 0.29 -19.19
CA HIS A 96 2.66 0.51 -19.97
C HIS A 96 1.36 0.12 -19.25
N LEU A 97 1.30 0.30 -17.93
CA LEU A 97 0.16 -0.09 -17.08
C LEU A 97 -0.81 1.06 -16.77
N LYS A 98 -0.69 2.23 -17.40
CA LYS A 98 -1.50 3.43 -17.08
C LYS A 98 -3.03 3.22 -17.19
N GLY A 99 -3.46 2.25 -17.97
CA GLY A 99 -4.89 1.91 -18.09
C GLY A 99 -5.43 1.05 -16.94
N GLN A 100 -4.54 0.41 -16.17
CA GLN A 100 -4.90 -0.55 -15.12
C GLN A 100 -4.39 -0.13 -13.73
N ALA A 101 -3.32 0.65 -13.66
CA ALA A 101 -2.65 1.04 -12.42
C ALA A 101 -2.54 2.55 -12.29
N LYS A 102 -2.80 3.07 -11.08
CA LYS A 102 -2.59 4.49 -10.75
C LYS A 102 -2.07 4.63 -9.32
N ILE A 103 -1.31 5.71 -9.08
CA ILE A 103 -0.90 6.11 -7.73
C ILE A 103 -1.50 7.47 -7.40
N ILE A 104 -2.21 7.54 -6.30
CA ILE A 104 -2.76 8.75 -5.69
C ILE A 104 -1.73 9.27 -4.68
N TRP A 105 -1.30 10.51 -4.87
CA TRP A 105 -0.51 11.21 -3.87
C TRP A 105 -1.46 11.75 -2.80
N GLY A 106 -1.34 11.24 -1.59
CA GLY A 106 -2.22 11.66 -0.51
C GLY A 106 -2.18 10.76 0.71
N ASN A 107 -3.04 11.11 1.66
CA ASN A 107 -3.23 10.36 2.88
C ASN A 107 -4.40 9.38 2.70
N PHE A 108 -4.14 8.08 2.87
CA PHE A 108 -5.15 7.04 2.71
C PHE A 108 -6.33 7.17 3.71
N PHE A 109 -6.16 7.87 4.82
CA PHE A 109 -7.27 8.16 5.73
C PHE A 109 -8.36 9.03 5.08
N HIS A 110 -8.01 9.80 4.04
CA HIS A 110 -8.93 10.68 3.31
C HIS A 110 -9.27 10.19 1.90
N SER A 111 -8.73 9.05 1.49
CA SER A 111 -9.03 8.46 0.19
C SER A 111 -10.33 7.68 0.24
N ASP A 112 -11.16 7.79 -0.79
CA ASP A 112 -12.37 6.98 -0.94
C ASP A 112 -11.99 5.55 -1.33
N LEU A 113 -12.46 4.56 -0.56
CA LEU A 113 -12.22 3.14 -0.74
C LEU A 113 -13.47 2.38 -1.23
N SER A 114 -14.55 3.07 -1.54
CA SER A 114 -15.85 2.48 -1.88
C SER A 114 -15.85 1.58 -3.11
N GLU A 115 -14.88 1.75 -4.01
CA GLU A 115 -14.71 0.91 -5.19
C GLU A 115 -13.80 -0.31 -4.95
N ALA A 116 -13.12 -0.39 -3.79
CA ALA A 116 -12.21 -1.47 -3.51
C ALA A 116 -12.94 -2.82 -3.40
N THR A 117 -12.39 -3.85 -4.07
CA THR A 117 -12.76 -5.25 -3.86
C THR A 117 -11.69 -6.00 -3.09
N ILE A 118 -10.46 -5.47 -3.12
CA ILE A 118 -9.32 -5.94 -2.34
C ILE A 118 -8.60 -4.72 -1.77
N VAL A 119 -8.24 -4.80 -0.48
CA VAL A 119 -7.37 -3.82 0.19
C VAL A 119 -6.14 -4.55 0.72
N THR A 120 -4.95 -4.04 0.41
CA THR A 120 -3.68 -4.54 0.94
C THR A 120 -3.06 -3.55 1.90
N LEU A 121 -2.52 -4.06 3.02
CA LEU A 121 -1.99 -3.26 4.12
C LEU A 121 -0.67 -3.86 4.63
N PHE A 122 0.36 -3.02 4.68
CA PHE A 122 1.56 -3.27 5.46
C PHE A 122 1.88 -2.02 6.30
N LEU A 123 1.12 -1.83 7.36
CA LEU A 123 1.16 -0.66 8.22
C LEU A 123 1.41 -1.07 9.66
N SER A 124 1.66 -0.11 10.56
CA SER A 124 1.80 -0.40 11.98
C SER A 124 0.47 -0.79 12.64
N GLN A 125 0.52 -1.51 13.77
CA GLN A 125 -0.66 -1.85 14.58
C GLN A 125 -1.49 -0.61 14.94
N GLY A 126 -0.82 0.49 15.32
CA GLY A 126 -1.52 1.74 15.66
C GLY A 126 -2.24 2.38 14.46
N THR A 127 -1.70 2.21 13.26
CA THR A 127 -2.34 2.68 12.03
C THR A 127 -3.53 1.80 11.66
N ASN A 128 -3.41 0.48 11.78
CA ASN A 128 -4.51 -0.45 11.53
C ASN A 128 -5.71 -0.14 12.44
N ARG A 129 -5.49 0.08 13.74
CA ARG A 129 -6.57 0.51 14.67
C ARG A 129 -7.30 1.76 14.22
N LYS A 130 -6.57 2.77 13.71
CA LYS A 130 -7.17 4.01 13.21
C LYS A 130 -7.92 3.82 11.90
N LEU A 131 -7.50 2.87 11.08
CA LEU A 131 -8.15 2.56 9.79
C LEU A 131 -9.44 1.75 9.97
N GLU A 132 -9.59 1.01 11.02
CA GLU A 132 -10.68 0.06 11.24
C GLU A 132 -12.05 0.67 10.97
N SER A 133 -12.38 1.81 11.61
CA SER A 133 -13.65 2.49 11.43
C SER A 133 -13.92 2.93 9.99
N LYS A 134 -12.86 3.38 9.29
CA LYS A 134 -12.95 3.77 7.88
C LYS A 134 -13.20 2.55 6.99
N LEU A 135 -12.48 1.45 7.20
CA LEU A 135 -12.68 0.23 6.41
C LEU A 135 -14.10 -0.31 6.61
N MET A 136 -14.59 -0.31 7.85
CA MET A 136 -15.97 -0.73 8.15
C MET A 136 -17.03 0.16 7.50
N ALA A 137 -16.77 1.47 7.42
CA ALA A 137 -17.74 2.43 6.87
C ALA A 137 -17.79 2.44 5.33
N GLU A 138 -16.64 2.22 4.67
CA GLU A 138 -16.51 2.43 3.22
C GLU A 138 -16.49 1.14 2.40
N LEU A 139 -16.00 0.02 2.97
CA LEU A 139 -15.86 -1.22 2.22
C LEU A 139 -17.20 -1.98 2.11
N LYS A 140 -17.47 -2.45 0.91
CA LYS A 140 -18.67 -3.25 0.62
C LYS A 140 -18.55 -4.66 1.21
N PRO A 141 -19.67 -5.32 1.51
CA PRO A 141 -19.68 -6.74 1.81
C PRO A 141 -18.97 -7.55 0.72
N GLY A 142 -18.16 -8.53 1.13
CA GLY A 142 -17.34 -9.34 0.23
C GLY A 142 -15.97 -8.72 -0.12
N THR A 143 -15.69 -7.47 0.24
CA THR A 143 -14.35 -6.89 0.08
C THR A 143 -13.35 -7.68 0.93
N ARG A 144 -12.22 -8.01 0.34
CA ARG A 144 -11.14 -8.79 0.95
C ARG A 144 -10.03 -7.85 1.41
N VAL A 145 -9.68 -7.90 2.70
CA VAL A 145 -8.60 -7.11 3.29
C VAL A 145 -7.45 -8.03 3.65
N VAL A 146 -6.28 -7.84 3.07
CA VAL A 146 -5.07 -8.61 3.39
C VAL A 146 -4.10 -7.74 4.13
N THR A 147 -3.71 -8.18 5.34
CA THR A 147 -2.69 -7.52 6.14
C THR A 147 -1.42 -8.34 6.17
N TYR A 148 -0.29 -7.65 6.22
CA TYR A 148 1.01 -8.24 6.51
C TYR A 148 1.47 -7.78 7.89
N GLU A 149 1.99 -8.68 8.70
CA GLU A 149 2.52 -8.54 10.06
C GLU A 149 1.45 -8.18 11.10
N TRP A 150 0.71 -7.09 10.91
CA TRP A 150 -0.19 -6.51 11.91
C TRP A 150 -1.65 -6.83 11.61
N THR A 151 -2.35 -7.33 12.60
CA THR A 151 -3.76 -7.72 12.53
C THR A 151 -4.69 -6.59 13.00
N PHE A 152 -5.99 -6.78 12.82
CA PHE A 152 -7.02 -5.94 13.42
C PHE A 152 -7.48 -6.53 14.74
N ASP A 153 -7.59 -5.69 15.78
CA ASP A 153 -8.10 -6.12 17.08
C ASP A 153 -9.61 -6.41 16.98
N GLY A 154 -10.04 -7.58 17.44
CA GLY A 154 -11.44 -7.95 17.40
C GLY A 154 -11.97 -8.46 16.04
N TRP A 155 -11.15 -8.43 14.98
CA TRP A 155 -11.55 -9.02 13.71
C TRP A 155 -11.11 -10.48 13.60
N THR A 156 -12.04 -11.35 13.16
CA THR A 156 -11.72 -12.76 12.91
C THR A 156 -11.23 -12.92 11.47
N PRO A 157 -9.98 -13.35 11.23
CA PRO A 157 -9.51 -13.59 9.88
C PRO A 157 -10.18 -14.83 9.26
N ALA A 158 -10.63 -14.69 8.01
CA ALA A 158 -11.12 -15.80 7.20
C ALA A 158 -10.03 -16.82 6.84
N ALA A 159 -8.79 -16.36 6.77
CA ALA A 159 -7.61 -17.22 6.58
C ALA A 159 -6.35 -16.56 7.16
N ARG A 160 -5.38 -17.38 7.57
CA ARG A 160 -4.04 -16.94 8.00
C ARG A 160 -2.96 -17.77 7.32
N ASP A 161 -1.88 -17.11 6.99
CA ASP A 161 -0.61 -17.75 6.67
C ASP A 161 0.39 -17.35 7.76
N LEU A 162 0.64 -18.26 8.71
CA LEU A 162 1.49 -18.00 9.87
C LEU A 162 2.97 -17.92 9.49
N GLU A 163 3.39 -18.63 8.44
CA GLU A 163 4.78 -18.60 7.96
C GLU A 163 5.10 -17.25 7.32
N GLU A 164 4.18 -16.72 6.52
CA GLU A 164 4.36 -15.45 5.83
C GLU A 164 3.78 -14.24 6.61
N HIS A 165 3.23 -14.46 7.81
CA HIS A 165 2.60 -13.44 8.66
C HIS A 165 1.47 -12.68 7.96
N LEU A 166 0.66 -13.37 7.16
CA LEU A 166 -0.45 -12.79 6.44
C LEU A 166 -1.79 -13.14 7.09
N SER A 167 -2.70 -12.19 7.10
CA SER A 167 -4.09 -12.40 7.51
C SER A 167 -5.05 -11.86 6.46
N LEU A 168 -6.05 -12.66 6.10
CA LEU A 168 -7.13 -12.29 5.19
C LEU A 168 -8.42 -12.11 5.98
N TYR A 169 -9.08 -11.00 5.77
CA TYR A 169 -10.40 -10.70 6.29
C TYR A 169 -11.37 -10.50 5.13
N VAL A 170 -12.63 -10.90 5.31
CA VAL A 170 -13.71 -10.66 4.35
C VAL A 170 -14.75 -9.78 5.03
N MET A 171 -15.05 -8.63 4.43
CA MET A 171 -16.02 -7.68 5.00
C MET A 171 -17.45 -8.23 4.91
N HIS A 172 -18.20 -8.12 6.00
CA HIS A 172 -19.61 -8.51 6.09
C HIS A 172 -20.56 -7.31 6.25
N GLY A 173 -20.16 -6.14 5.75
CA GLY A 173 -20.86 -4.87 5.89
C GLY A 173 -20.49 -4.13 7.17
N ALA A 174 -21.38 -3.29 7.68
CA ALA A 174 -21.12 -2.38 8.81
C ALA A 174 -20.76 -3.09 10.14
N MET A 175 -20.90 -4.39 10.23
CA MET A 175 -20.51 -5.19 11.41
C MET A 175 -19.05 -5.65 11.38
N GLY A 176 -18.31 -5.29 10.34
CA GLY A 176 -16.93 -5.76 10.16
C GLY A 176 -16.85 -7.23 9.73
N PRO A 177 -15.62 -7.79 9.62
CA PRO A 177 -15.43 -9.22 9.38
C PRO A 177 -15.83 -10.02 10.63
N ALA A 178 -16.55 -11.09 10.40
CA ALA A 178 -17.02 -12.02 11.45
C ALA A 178 -15.86 -12.76 12.09
#